data_9658ec5c4f338c3fc3aa702a4d688e3f
#
_entry.id   9658ec5c4f338c3fc3aa702a4d688e3f
#
_cell.length_a   1.000
_cell.length_b   1.000
_cell.length_c   1.000
_cell.angle_alpha   90.00
_cell.angle_beta   90.00
_cell.angle_gamma   90.00
#
_symmetry.space_group_name_H-M   'P 1'
#
loop_
_entity.id
_entity.type
_entity.pdbx_description
1 polymer ?
#
loop_
_entity_poly.entity_id
_entity_poly.type
_entity_poly.pdbx_seq_one_letter_code
_entity_poly.pdbx_strand_id
1 'polypeptide(L)'
;MEQGQNKPDEIFSCTRIAEFQNYLHQEERSRNTITKYIRDLKVFFTFLDGQPMDKEALLDWKKHLTQTHAPASVNSMLASVNKFLDWLELPGLKVKPLKIQRQIFSNPKKELTTEEYRRLIKAAENRLLLQTICSTGIRVSELKFITAESAKTGRAEADCKGKTRIIFLPPDLCRALRHYCRERGIDAGIIFCTRNGCPLDRSNIWKDMKMLCDSAGVEPGKVFPHNLRHLFARTYYALEKDLSRLADLLGHSNVSTTRIYTMESGLMHSRQLSRMGLVFTRT
;
A
#
# COMPACT_ATOMS: atom_id res chain seq x y z
N MET A 1 -34.40 34.10 -15.54
CA MET A 1 -33.36 33.31 -14.82
C MET A 1 -32.69 32.40 -15.84
N GLU A 2 -31.65 32.90 -16.49
CA GLU A 2 -30.88 32.12 -17.48
C GLU A 2 -30.02 31.15 -16.75
N GLN A 3 -30.31 29.87 -16.90
CA GLN A 3 -29.41 28.79 -16.54
C GLN A 3 -28.23 28.84 -17.51
N GLY A 4 -27.07 29.28 -17.03
CA GLY A 4 -25.82 29.27 -17.79
C GLY A 4 -25.48 27.84 -18.22
N GLN A 5 -25.79 27.54 -19.47
CA GLN A 5 -25.25 26.38 -20.15
C GLN A 5 -23.75 26.64 -20.37
N ASN A 6 -22.90 26.11 -19.46
CA ASN A 6 -21.46 26.02 -19.69
C ASN A 6 -21.24 25.26 -21.00
N LYS A 7 -20.64 25.89 -22.00
CA LYS A 7 -20.31 25.27 -23.28
C LYS A 7 -19.36 24.08 -23.02
N PRO A 8 -19.56 22.93 -23.69
CA PRO A 8 -18.73 21.74 -23.55
C PRO A 8 -17.22 21.99 -23.68
N ASP A 9 -16.79 22.92 -24.53
CA ASP A 9 -15.40 23.23 -24.80
C ASP A 9 -14.63 23.88 -23.62
N GLU A 10 -15.32 24.53 -22.68
CA GLU A 10 -14.69 25.12 -21.49
C GLU A 10 -14.37 24.09 -20.40
N ILE A 11 -15.06 22.96 -20.36
CA ILE A 11 -14.88 21.92 -19.33
C ILE A 11 -13.56 21.16 -19.53
N PHE A 12 -13.06 21.10 -20.77
CA PHE A 12 -11.89 20.32 -21.18
C PHE A 12 -10.56 21.08 -21.19
N SER A 13 -10.54 22.34 -20.74
CA SER A 13 -9.32 23.15 -20.79
C SER A 13 -8.30 22.71 -19.72
N CYS A 14 -7.01 22.83 -20.06
CA CYS A 14 -5.91 22.67 -19.08
C CYS A 14 -6.12 23.56 -17.83
N THR A 15 -6.84 24.65 -18.00
CA THR A 15 -7.24 25.60 -16.93
C THR A 15 -8.11 24.91 -15.85
N ARG A 16 -9.09 24.11 -16.25
CA ARG A 16 -9.97 23.41 -15.30
C ARG A 16 -9.23 22.34 -14.48
N ILE A 17 -8.25 21.67 -15.08
CA ILE A 17 -7.40 20.74 -14.34
C ILE A 17 -6.56 21.49 -13.29
N ALA A 18 -6.02 22.66 -13.64
CA ALA A 18 -5.25 23.48 -12.71
C ALA A 18 -6.13 24.04 -11.57
N GLU A 19 -7.34 24.50 -11.90
CA GLU A 19 -8.33 24.94 -10.90
C GLU A 19 -8.73 23.81 -9.94
N PHE A 20 -9.00 22.61 -10.46
CA PHE A 20 -9.27 21.43 -9.64
C PHE A 20 -8.08 21.02 -8.78
N GLN A 21 -6.85 21.13 -9.31
CA GLN A 21 -5.65 20.92 -8.52
C GLN A 21 -5.56 21.88 -7.35
N ASN A 22 -5.85 23.17 -7.56
CA ASN A 22 -5.90 24.19 -6.49
C ASN A 22 -6.99 23.89 -5.48
N TYR A 23 -8.18 23.50 -5.93
CA TYR A 23 -9.26 23.05 -5.05
C TYR A 23 -8.81 21.88 -4.16
N LEU A 24 -8.11 20.86 -4.72
CA LEU A 24 -7.61 19.75 -3.94
C LEU A 24 -6.53 20.15 -2.93
N HIS A 25 -5.76 21.23 -3.21
CA HIS A 25 -4.84 21.80 -2.25
C HIS A 25 -5.59 22.51 -1.10
N GLN A 26 -6.64 23.27 -1.39
CA GLN A 26 -7.50 23.90 -0.38
C GLN A 26 -8.23 22.87 0.49
N GLU A 27 -8.58 21.71 -0.08
CA GLU A 27 -9.12 20.56 0.64
C GLU A 27 -8.05 19.80 1.46
N GLU A 28 -6.83 20.32 1.59
CA GLU A 28 -5.69 19.74 2.32
C GLU A 28 -5.35 18.30 1.89
N ARG A 29 -5.62 17.96 0.62
CA ARG A 29 -5.29 16.63 0.10
C ARG A 29 -3.77 16.45 0.01
N SER A 30 -3.28 15.24 0.34
CA SER A 30 -1.85 14.94 0.24
C SER A 30 -1.36 15.08 -1.21
N ARG A 31 -0.10 15.52 -1.40
CA ARG A 31 0.54 15.66 -2.71
C ARG A 31 0.37 14.41 -3.59
N ASN A 32 0.52 13.22 -3.01
CA ASN A 32 0.36 11.96 -3.75
C ASN A 32 -1.08 11.74 -4.22
N THR A 33 -2.07 12.14 -3.43
CA THR A 33 -3.49 12.06 -3.80
C THR A 33 -3.78 13.00 -4.96
N ILE A 34 -3.29 14.24 -4.87
CA ILE A 34 -3.45 15.26 -5.92
C ILE A 34 -2.82 14.77 -7.22
N THR A 35 -1.54 14.38 -7.19
CA THR A 35 -0.83 13.86 -8.37
C THR A 35 -1.58 12.68 -9.01
N LYS A 36 -2.10 11.77 -8.19
CA LYS A 36 -2.90 10.63 -8.67
C LYS A 36 -4.18 11.09 -9.36
N TYR A 37 -4.94 11.99 -8.74
CA TYR A 37 -6.22 12.46 -9.29
C TYR A 37 -6.02 13.17 -10.61
N ILE A 38 -5.02 14.06 -10.70
CA ILE A 38 -4.68 14.76 -11.95
C ILE A 38 -4.24 13.79 -13.04
N ARG A 39 -3.43 12.78 -12.71
CA ARG A 39 -3.02 11.75 -13.67
C ARG A 39 -4.23 10.98 -14.21
N ASP A 40 -5.13 10.53 -13.33
CA ASP A 40 -6.29 9.74 -13.71
C ASP A 40 -7.27 10.57 -14.56
N LEU A 41 -7.42 11.88 -14.27
CA LEU A 41 -8.20 12.81 -15.10
C LEU A 41 -7.58 12.98 -16.49
N LYS A 42 -6.25 13.12 -16.58
CA LYS A 42 -5.59 13.19 -17.90
C LYS A 42 -5.85 11.95 -18.74
N VAL A 43 -5.81 10.76 -18.13
CA VAL A 43 -6.15 9.50 -18.83
C VAL A 43 -7.61 9.51 -19.29
N PHE A 44 -8.54 10.00 -18.46
CA PHE A 44 -9.95 10.11 -18.83
C PHE A 44 -10.16 11.10 -20.00
N PHE A 45 -9.54 12.28 -19.96
CA PHE A 45 -9.66 13.24 -21.04
C PHE A 45 -9.01 12.76 -22.36
N THR A 46 -7.91 12.02 -22.25
CA THR A 46 -7.33 11.36 -23.45
C THR A 46 -8.30 10.32 -24.04
N PHE A 47 -9.05 9.60 -23.21
CA PHE A 47 -10.07 8.66 -23.67
C PHE A 47 -11.24 9.37 -24.35
N LEU A 48 -11.65 10.53 -23.84
CA LEU A 48 -12.75 11.31 -24.44
C LEU A 48 -12.39 11.87 -25.83
N ASP A 49 -11.12 12.14 -26.09
CA ASP A 49 -10.60 12.63 -27.39
C ASP A 49 -11.45 13.78 -27.97
N GLY A 50 -11.78 14.77 -27.14
CA GLY A 50 -12.59 15.92 -27.53
C GLY A 50 -14.11 15.67 -27.57
N GLN A 51 -14.56 14.46 -27.28
CA GLN A 51 -16.00 14.18 -27.18
C GLN A 51 -16.64 14.80 -25.92
N PRO A 52 -17.93 15.12 -25.94
CA PRO A 52 -18.64 15.66 -24.78
C PRO A 52 -18.54 14.72 -23.58
N MET A 53 -18.38 15.32 -22.39
CA MET A 53 -18.44 14.58 -21.11
C MET A 53 -19.89 14.41 -20.66
N ASP A 54 -20.53 13.37 -21.11
CA ASP A 54 -21.88 12.98 -20.72
C ASP A 54 -21.90 11.65 -19.95
N LYS A 55 -23.07 11.18 -19.58
CA LYS A 55 -23.23 9.94 -18.84
C LYS A 55 -22.84 8.72 -19.64
N GLU A 56 -23.06 8.71 -20.94
CA GLU A 56 -22.75 7.60 -21.83
C GLU A 56 -21.23 7.45 -21.99
N ALA A 57 -20.51 8.54 -22.25
CA ALA A 57 -19.06 8.57 -22.30
C ALA A 57 -18.40 8.05 -21.02
N LEU A 58 -18.96 8.39 -19.85
CA LEU A 58 -18.47 7.88 -18.57
C LEU A 58 -18.74 6.39 -18.35
N LEU A 59 -19.87 5.87 -18.85
CA LEU A 59 -20.16 4.44 -18.82
C LEU A 59 -19.26 3.66 -19.78
N ASP A 60 -18.99 4.20 -20.96
CA ASP A 60 -18.07 3.60 -21.93
C ASP A 60 -16.64 3.61 -21.42
N TRP A 61 -16.19 4.71 -20.79
CA TRP A 61 -14.88 4.73 -20.13
C TRP A 61 -14.79 3.67 -19.02
N LYS A 62 -15.80 3.50 -18.19
CA LYS A 62 -15.83 2.44 -17.18
C LYS A 62 -15.75 1.06 -17.83
N LYS A 63 -16.46 0.82 -18.93
CA LYS A 63 -16.41 -0.43 -19.70
C LYS A 63 -15.00 -0.68 -20.24
N HIS A 64 -14.37 0.32 -20.85
CA HIS A 64 -13.00 0.27 -21.33
C HIS A 64 -12.00 -0.06 -20.19
N LEU A 65 -12.10 0.63 -19.06
CA LEU A 65 -11.24 0.35 -17.90
C LEU A 65 -11.43 -1.07 -17.37
N THR A 66 -12.64 -1.59 -17.39
CA THR A 66 -12.94 -2.95 -16.88
C THR A 66 -12.28 -4.03 -17.76
N GLN A 67 -12.06 -3.76 -19.02
CA GLN A 67 -11.37 -4.67 -19.94
C GLN A 67 -9.84 -4.64 -19.79
N THR A 68 -9.28 -3.50 -19.37
CA THR A 68 -7.84 -3.24 -19.40
C THR A 68 -7.18 -3.21 -18.02
N HIS A 69 -7.95 -3.08 -16.95
CA HIS A 69 -7.43 -2.88 -15.59
C HIS A 69 -8.06 -3.82 -14.57
N ALA A 70 -7.32 -4.09 -13.48
CA ALA A 70 -7.87 -4.80 -12.34
C ALA A 70 -9.02 -4.01 -11.66
N PRO A 71 -10.06 -4.66 -11.13
CA PRO A 71 -11.24 -4.00 -10.56
C PRO A 71 -10.94 -2.93 -9.50
N ALA A 72 -9.93 -3.15 -8.65
CA ALA A 72 -9.51 -2.16 -7.66
C ALA A 72 -8.91 -0.90 -8.30
N SER A 73 -8.16 -1.05 -9.41
CA SER A 73 -7.63 0.08 -10.19
C SER A 73 -8.74 0.85 -10.87
N VAL A 74 -9.72 0.15 -11.48
CA VAL A 74 -10.91 0.76 -12.06
C VAL A 74 -11.62 1.63 -11.02
N ASN A 75 -11.95 1.07 -9.86
CA ASN A 75 -12.63 1.82 -8.80
C ASN A 75 -11.81 3.02 -8.30
N SER A 76 -10.49 2.88 -8.27
CA SER A 76 -9.59 3.97 -7.89
C SER A 76 -9.60 5.11 -8.91
N MET A 77 -9.64 4.81 -10.21
CA MET A 77 -9.73 5.81 -11.28
C MET A 77 -11.12 6.46 -11.33
N LEU A 78 -12.18 5.66 -11.21
CA LEU A 78 -13.56 6.18 -11.10
C LEU A 78 -13.73 7.13 -9.92
N ALA A 79 -13.08 6.86 -8.78
CA ALA A 79 -13.13 7.76 -7.61
C ALA A 79 -12.48 9.12 -7.91
N SER A 80 -11.41 9.16 -8.72
CA SER A 80 -10.75 10.42 -9.12
C SER A 80 -11.69 11.25 -10.01
N VAL A 81 -12.32 10.64 -11.01
CA VAL A 81 -13.24 11.33 -11.92
C VAL A 81 -14.53 11.73 -11.20
N ASN A 82 -15.10 10.86 -10.35
CA ASN A 82 -16.28 11.19 -9.56
C ASN A 82 -16.02 12.39 -8.62
N LYS A 83 -14.81 12.53 -8.05
CA LYS A 83 -14.45 13.70 -7.21
C LYS A 83 -14.36 14.98 -8.07
N PHE A 84 -13.88 14.87 -9.31
CA PHE A 84 -13.88 15.98 -10.25
C PHE A 84 -15.31 16.41 -10.64
N LEU A 85 -16.20 15.43 -10.88
CA LEU A 85 -17.63 15.70 -11.16
C LEU A 85 -18.34 16.34 -9.96
N ASP A 86 -17.97 15.98 -8.72
CA ASP A 86 -18.48 16.65 -7.52
C ASP A 86 -18.07 18.11 -7.49
N TRP A 87 -16.80 18.40 -7.81
CA TRP A 87 -16.30 19.78 -7.86
C TRP A 87 -16.96 20.60 -8.97
N LEU A 88 -17.32 19.99 -10.11
CA LEU A 88 -18.06 20.62 -11.19
C LEU A 88 -19.57 20.74 -10.91
N GLU A 89 -20.06 20.28 -9.76
CA GLU A 89 -21.49 20.22 -9.40
C GLU A 89 -22.33 19.39 -10.39
N LEU A 90 -21.75 18.32 -10.95
CA LEU A 90 -22.38 17.41 -11.89
C LEU A 90 -22.62 15.99 -11.30
N PRO A 91 -23.32 15.86 -10.15
CA PRO A 91 -23.49 14.57 -9.48
C PRO A 91 -24.27 13.54 -10.32
N GLY A 92 -25.12 13.97 -11.24
CA GLY A 92 -25.87 13.10 -12.14
C GLY A 92 -25.00 12.28 -13.10
N LEU A 93 -23.81 12.77 -13.43
CA LEU A 93 -22.86 12.08 -14.30
C LEU A 93 -22.05 10.99 -13.58
N LYS A 94 -21.98 11.00 -12.25
CA LYS A 94 -21.18 10.05 -11.47
C LYS A 94 -21.47 8.60 -11.80
N VAL A 95 -20.44 7.78 -11.86
CA VAL A 95 -20.52 6.35 -12.17
C VAL A 95 -20.31 5.51 -10.91
N LYS A 96 -21.17 4.52 -10.70
CA LYS A 96 -21.06 3.60 -9.56
C LYS A 96 -19.79 2.75 -9.70
N PRO A 97 -19.04 2.53 -8.60
CA PRO A 97 -17.88 1.62 -8.61
C PRO A 97 -18.32 0.18 -8.91
N LEU A 98 -17.37 -0.62 -9.36
CA LEU A 98 -17.55 -2.07 -9.49
C LEU A 98 -17.75 -2.69 -8.11
N LYS A 99 -18.68 -3.62 -7.99
CA LYS A 99 -18.81 -4.44 -6.79
C LYS A 99 -17.66 -5.44 -6.77
N ILE A 100 -16.76 -5.29 -5.80
CA ILE A 100 -15.63 -6.20 -5.60
C ILE A 100 -15.96 -7.10 -4.42
N GLN A 101 -16.05 -8.40 -4.68
CA GLN A 101 -16.16 -9.36 -3.60
C GLN A 101 -14.83 -9.39 -2.83
N ARG A 102 -14.89 -9.21 -1.52
CA ARG A 102 -13.69 -9.33 -0.67
C ARG A 102 -13.19 -10.76 -0.77
N GLN A 103 -11.89 -10.93 -1.00
CA GLN A 103 -11.27 -12.25 -0.90
C GLN A 103 -11.47 -12.76 0.54
N ILE A 104 -12.02 -13.96 0.66
CA ILE A 104 -12.22 -14.64 1.93
C ILE A 104 -10.98 -15.48 2.28
N PHE A 105 -10.23 -15.92 1.27
CA PHE A 105 -9.07 -16.76 1.44
C PHE A 105 -7.79 -16.07 0.98
N SER A 106 -6.69 -16.34 1.66
CA SER A 106 -5.36 -15.94 1.21
C SER A 106 -4.96 -16.73 -0.05
N ASN A 107 -4.12 -16.12 -0.88
CA ASN A 107 -3.51 -16.82 -2.01
C ASN A 107 -2.05 -17.15 -1.66
N PRO A 108 -1.74 -18.40 -1.27
CA PRO A 108 -0.40 -18.79 -0.85
C PRO A 108 0.66 -18.57 -1.93
N LYS A 109 0.28 -18.60 -3.22
CA LYS A 109 1.20 -18.34 -4.33
C LYS A 109 1.72 -16.89 -4.38
N LYS A 110 1.02 -15.96 -3.76
CA LYS A 110 1.41 -14.53 -3.70
C LYS A 110 2.10 -14.17 -2.39
N GLU A 111 2.14 -15.07 -1.44
CA GLU A 111 2.67 -14.84 -0.10
C GLU A 111 4.14 -15.26 -0.01
N LEU A 112 4.93 -14.43 0.67
CA LEU A 112 6.33 -14.76 0.98
C LEU A 112 6.35 -15.70 2.19
N THR A 113 7.00 -16.85 2.08
CA THR A 113 7.19 -17.79 3.20
C THR A 113 8.42 -17.43 4.03
N THR A 114 8.53 -17.99 5.24
CA THR A 114 9.69 -17.78 6.11
C THR A 114 10.97 -18.37 5.47
N GLU A 115 10.87 -19.49 4.76
CA GLU A 115 11.98 -20.11 4.04
C GLU A 115 12.45 -19.25 2.86
N GLU A 116 11.52 -18.70 2.08
CA GLU A 116 11.82 -17.76 0.99
C GLU A 116 12.49 -16.49 1.55
N TYR A 117 11.97 -15.96 2.66
CA TYR A 117 12.58 -14.82 3.35
C TYR A 117 14.00 -15.11 3.82
N ARG A 118 14.27 -16.30 4.41
CA ARG A 118 15.62 -16.71 4.82
C ARG A 118 16.60 -16.75 3.63
N ARG A 119 16.14 -17.25 2.47
CA ARG A 119 16.95 -17.23 1.25
C ARG A 119 17.24 -15.81 0.77
N LEU A 120 16.24 -14.92 0.77
CA LEU A 120 16.45 -13.51 0.44
C LEU A 120 17.47 -12.83 1.36
N ILE A 121 17.41 -13.08 2.68
CA ILE A 121 18.37 -12.53 3.64
C ILE A 121 19.79 -13.04 3.39
N LYS A 122 19.95 -14.30 2.98
CA LYS A 122 21.28 -14.87 2.66
C LYS A 122 21.88 -14.25 1.39
N ALA A 123 21.04 -13.95 0.40
CA ALA A 123 21.44 -13.35 -0.87
C ALA A 123 21.66 -11.82 -0.79
N ALA A 124 21.10 -11.15 0.20
CA ALA A 124 21.12 -9.70 0.29
C ALA A 124 22.42 -9.15 0.88
N GLU A 125 23.07 -8.22 0.17
CA GLU A 125 24.17 -7.42 0.72
C GLU A 125 23.69 -6.55 1.89
N ASN A 126 22.59 -5.84 1.69
CA ASN A 126 21.96 -5.02 2.73
C ASN A 126 20.82 -5.77 3.45
N ARG A 127 21.17 -6.94 4.01
CA ARG A 127 20.22 -7.79 4.75
C ARG A 127 19.52 -7.07 5.90
N LEU A 128 20.17 -6.08 6.51
CA LEU A 128 19.67 -5.36 7.68
C LEU A 128 18.44 -4.52 7.35
N LEU A 129 18.37 -3.93 6.16
CA LEU A 129 17.18 -3.21 5.68
C LEU A 129 15.95 -4.13 5.62
N LEU A 130 16.11 -5.31 5.01
CA LEU A 130 15.04 -6.31 4.90
C LEU A 130 14.61 -6.82 6.28
N GLN A 131 15.60 -7.08 7.15
CA GLN A 131 15.35 -7.51 8.52
C GLN A 131 14.58 -6.43 9.31
N THR A 132 14.94 -5.16 9.14
CA THR A 132 14.25 -4.05 9.79
C THR A 132 12.77 -4.00 9.40
N ILE A 133 12.47 -4.08 8.10
CA ILE A 133 11.07 -4.09 7.63
C ILE A 133 10.32 -5.32 8.15
N CYS A 134 10.94 -6.51 8.08
CA CYS A 134 10.28 -7.75 8.41
C CYS A 134 10.12 -7.97 9.92
N SER A 135 11.02 -7.46 10.77
CA SER A 135 10.95 -7.65 12.23
C SER A 135 10.13 -6.58 12.96
N THR A 136 9.85 -5.45 12.31
CA THR A 136 9.07 -4.35 12.88
C THR A 136 7.72 -4.14 12.21
N GLY A 137 7.52 -4.73 11.04
CA GLY A 137 6.32 -4.55 10.24
C GLY A 137 6.10 -3.12 9.73
N ILE A 138 7.13 -2.27 9.68
CA ILE A 138 7.02 -0.88 9.21
C ILE A 138 6.72 -0.80 7.71
N ARG A 139 6.16 0.34 7.29
CA ARG A 139 6.09 0.70 5.88
C ARG A 139 7.46 1.16 5.39
N VAL A 140 7.77 0.95 4.12
CA VAL A 140 9.03 1.46 3.52
C VAL A 140 9.23 2.96 3.75
N SER A 141 8.16 3.75 3.67
CA SER A 141 8.23 5.19 3.94
C SER A 141 8.56 5.54 5.39
N GLU A 142 8.48 4.58 6.30
CA GLU A 142 8.78 4.75 7.72
C GLU A 142 10.25 4.40 8.05
N LEU A 143 11.02 3.82 7.10
CA LEU A 143 12.46 3.54 7.28
C LEU A 143 13.26 4.78 7.67
N LYS A 144 12.88 5.96 7.20
CA LYS A 144 13.52 7.23 7.56
C LYS A 144 13.46 7.58 9.06
N PHE A 145 12.57 6.95 9.82
CA PHE A 145 12.45 7.14 11.26
C PHE A 145 13.32 6.15 12.05
N ILE A 146 13.98 5.21 11.37
CA ILE A 146 14.94 4.31 11.98
C ILE A 146 16.29 5.02 12.00
N THR A 147 16.65 5.53 13.17
CA THR A 147 17.83 6.37 13.41
C THR A 147 18.82 5.70 14.35
N ALA A 148 20.04 6.23 14.43
CA ALA A 148 21.05 5.76 15.39
C ALA A 148 20.55 5.86 16.84
N GLU A 149 19.76 6.89 17.17
CA GLU A 149 19.13 7.11 18.47
C GLU A 149 18.07 6.04 18.73
N SER A 150 17.21 5.75 17.74
CA SER A 150 16.19 4.71 17.87
C SER A 150 16.81 3.32 18.10
N ALA A 151 17.97 3.04 17.50
CA ALA A 151 18.71 1.80 17.73
C ALA A 151 19.31 1.71 19.14
N LYS A 152 19.53 2.84 19.83
CA LYS A 152 19.97 2.89 21.23
C LYS A 152 18.81 2.69 22.19
N THR A 153 17.67 3.34 21.92
CA THR A 153 16.48 3.35 22.80
C THR A 153 15.55 2.16 22.60
N GLY A 154 15.65 1.45 21.48
CA GLY A 154 14.72 0.37 21.11
C GLY A 154 13.37 0.87 20.59
N ARG A 155 13.22 2.16 20.36
CA ARG A 155 11.95 2.79 19.92
C ARG A 155 12.22 3.86 18.86
N ALA A 156 11.35 3.92 17.85
CA ALA A 156 11.31 5.01 16.89
C ALA A 156 9.90 5.60 16.84
N GLU A 157 9.81 6.90 16.64
CA GLU A 157 8.54 7.60 16.47
C GLU A 157 8.34 7.88 14.97
N ALA A 158 7.26 7.35 14.41
CA ALA A 158 6.90 7.58 13.02
C ALA A 158 5.69 8.50 12.94
N ASP A 159 5.90 9.68 12.39
CA ASP A 159 4.81 10.59 12.04
C ASP A 159 4.42 10.37 10.57
N CYS A 160 3.18 9.94 10.38
CA CYS A 160 2.62 9.71 9.06
C CYS A 160 1.21 10.28 8.97
N LYS A 161 1.03 11.32 8.18
CA LYS A 161 -0.27 11.97 7.93
C LYS A 161 -0.96 12.48 9.20
N GLY A 162 -0.19 13.16 10.07
CA GLY A 162 -0.70 13.73 11.32
C GLY A 162 -1.04 12.70 12.40
N LYS A 163 -0.56 11.46 12.26
CA LYS A 163 -0.68 10.42 13.28
C LYS A 163 0.71 9.91 13.64
N THR A 164 1.10 10.12 14.89
CA THR A 164 2.34 9.56 15.44
C THR A 164 2.10 8.16 15.97
N ARG A 165 2.99 7.23 15.64
CA ARG A 165 3.02 5.90 16.23
C ARG A 165 4.40 5.51 16.70
N ILE A 166 4.48 4.71 17.74
CA ILE A 166 5.73 4.13 18.21
C ILE A 166 6.01 2.84 17.45
N ILE A 167 7.23 2.71 16.94
CA ILE A 167 7.78 1.50 16.35
C ILE A 167 8.72 0.88 17.37
N PHE A 168 8.44 -0.33 17.80
CA PHE A 168 9.32 -1.09 18.69
C PHE A 168 10.37 -1.85 17.89
N LEU A 169 11.62 -1.73 18.29
CA LEU A 169 12.76 -2.42 17.69
C LEU A 169 13.19 -3.58 18.60
N PRO A 170 13.12 -4.83 18.11
CA PRO A 170 13.59 -5.98 18.88
C PRO A 170 15.07 -5.82 19.31
N PRO A 171 15.49 -6.34 20.49
CA PRO A 171 16.84 -6.17 21.00
C PRO A 171 17.93 -6.63 20.02
N ASP A 172 17.70 -7.73 19.31
CA ASP A 172 18.65 -8.27 18.32
C ASP A 172 18.81 -7.34 17.12
N LEU A 173 17.69 -6.75 16.64
CA LEU A 173 17.73 -5.73 15.61
C LEU A 173 18.50 -4.50 16.08
N CYS A 174 18.26 -4.04 17.30
CA CYS A 174 19.01 -2.91 17.89
C CYS A 174 20.52 -3.17 17.92
N ARG A 175 20.95 -4.39 18.28
CA ARG A 175 22.37 -4.77 18.25
C ARG A 175 22.94 -4.71 16.83
N ALA A 176 22.22 -5.27 15.88
CA ALA A 176 22.64 -5.26 14.47
C ALA A 176 22.70 -3.85 13.88
N LEU A 177 21.70 -3.00 14.18
CA LEU A 177 21.67 -1.60 13.73
C LEU A 177 22.83 -0.80 14.33
N ARG A 178 23.13 -0.95 15.63
CA ARG A 178 24.28 -0.27 16.27
C ARG A 178 25.64 -0.75 15.72
N HIS A 179 25.75 -2.03 15.39
CA HIS A 179 26.95 -2.55 14.73
C HIS A 179 27.13 -1.93 13.34
N TYR A 180 26.08 -1.93 12.54
CA TYR A 180 26.06 -1.30 11.22
C TYR A 180 26.41 0.20 11.27
N CYS A 181 25.85 0.93 12.26
CA CYS A 181 26.18 2.34 12.46
C CYS A 181 27.68 2.55 12.71
N ARG A 182 28.30 1.73 13.57
CA ARG A 182 29.72 1.80 13.85
C ARG A 182 30.58 1.53 12.61
N GLU A 183 30.24 0.49 11.84
CA GLU A 183 30.98 0.16 10.61
C GLU A 183 30.86 1.25 9.53
N ARG A 184 29.78 2.01 9.53
CA ARG A 184 29.51 3.07 8.55
C ARG A 184 29.83 4.47 9.04
N GLY A 185 30.28 4.65 10.29
CA GLY A 185 30.51 5.96 10.88
C GLY A 185 29.24 6.80 11.03
N ILE A 186 28.09 6.16 11.33
CA ILE A 186 26.80 6.85 11.52
C ILE A 186 26.60 7.08 13.02
N ASP A 187 26.95 8.25 13.51
CA ASP A 187 26.84 8.59 14.94
C ASP A 187 25.45 9.06 15.34
N ALA A 188 24.72 9.69 14.41
CA ALA A 188 23.38 10.26 14.62
C ALA A 188 22.54 10.24 13.34
N GLY A 189 21.21 10.35 13.50
CA GLY A 189 20.28 10.49 12.39
C GLY A 189 19.92 9.19 11.66
N ILE A 190 19.46 9.32 10.41
CA ILE A 190 18.89 8.23 9.63
C ILE A 190 19.90 7.16 9.28
N ILE A 191 19.60 5.88 9.59
CA ILE A 191 20.50 4.74 9.31
C ILE A 191 20.46 4.35 7.83
N PHE A 192 19.27 4.31 7.24
CA PHE A 192 19.07 3.88 5.85
C PHE A 192 18.98 5.10 4.93
N CYS A 193 20.12 5.60 4.52
CA CYS A 193 20.25 6.79 3.67
C CYS A 193 21.18 6.56 2.48
N THR A 194 21.10 7.43 1.50
CA THR A 194 22.04 7.53 0.39
C THR A 194 23.37 8.11 0.87
N ARG A 195 24.41 8.10 0.02
CA ARG A 195 25.70 8.75 0.32
C ARG A 195 25.57 10.24 0.69
N ASN A 196 24.52 10.90 0.20
CA ASN A 196 24.23 12.32 0.48
C ASN A 196 23.36 12.51 1.73
N GLY A 197 23.14 11.50 2.55
CA GLY A 197 22.34 11.57 3.78
C GLY A 197 20.82 11.60 3.56
N CYS A 198 20.33 11.55 2.31
CA CYS A 198 18.90 11.52 2.03
C CYS A 198 18.31 10.12 2.30
N PRO A 199 17.06 10.02 2.81
CA PRO A 199 16.38 8.74 2.96
C PRO A 199 16.35 7.94 1.66
N LEU A 200 16.48 6.61 1.76
CA LEU A 200 16.39 5.75 0.59
C LEU A 200 15.01 5.87 -0.08
N ASP A 201 15.00 6.00 -1.40
CA ASP A 201 13.77 6.05 -2.17
C ASP A 201 13.11 4.66 -2.27
N ARG A 202 11.77 4.65 -2.20
CA ARG A 202 10.98 3.43 -2.27
C ARG A 202 11.24 2.62 -3.55
N SER A 203 11.44 3.31 -4.68
CA SER A 203 11.64 2.67 -5.99
C SER A 203 12.99 1.98 -6.05
N ASN A 204 14.03 2.56 -5.43
CA ASN A 204 15.35 1.95 -5.35
C ASN A 204 15.32 0.71 -4.46
N ILE A 205 14.71 0.80 -3.27
CA ILE A 205 14.51 -0.37 -2.39
C ILE A 205 13.78 -1.49 -3.13
N TRP A 206 12.74 -1.15 -3.89
CA TRP A 206 11.99 -2.15 -4.67
C TRP A 206 12.84 -2.80 -5.76
N LYS A 207 13.66 -2.02 -6.50
CA LYS A 207 14.59 -2.53 -7.52
C LYS A 207 15.63 -3.45 -6.90
N ASP A 208 16.27 -3.03 -5.80
CA ASP A 208 17.27 -3.82 -5.08
C ASP A 208 16.67 -5.16 -4.62
N MET A 209 15.46 -5.15 -4.08
CA MET A 209 14.76 -6.37 -3.70
C MET A 209 14.49 -7.29 -4.88
N LYS A 210 14.15 -6.74 -6.07
CA LYS A 210 13.93 -7.55 -7.28
C LYS A 210 15.20 -8.21 -7.79
N MET A 211 16.35 -7.54 -7.70
CA MET A 211 17.64 -8.12 -8.08
C MET A 211 18.04 -9.33 -7.23
N LEU A 212 17.48 -9.46 -6.02
CA LEU A 212 17.76 -10.62 -5.15
C LEU A 212 16.99 -11.88 -5.56
N CYS A 213 15.95 -11.75 -6.39
CA CYS A 213 15.02 -12.85 -6.65
C CYS A 213 15.70 -14.07 -7.26
N ASP A 214 16.54 -13.86 -8.27
CA ASP A 214 17.22 -14.94 -8.99
C ASP A 214 18.22 -15.66 -8.09
N SER A 215 19.10 -14.93 -7.40
CA SER A 215 20.09 -15.49 -6.50
C SER A 215 19.47 -16.20 -5.27
N ALA A 216 18.30 -15.74 -4.83
CA ALA A 216 17.57 -16.37 -3.72
C ALA A 216 16.65 -17.51 -4.17
N GLY A 217 16.42 -17.70 -5.47
CA GLY A 217 15.45 -18.67 -5.99
C GLY A 217 14.03 -18.38 -5.51
N VAL A 218 13.61 -17.11 -5.51
CA VAL A 218 12.29 -16.66 -5.04
C VAL A 218 11.55 -15.94 -6.17
N GLU A 219 10.28 -16.29 -6.35
CA GLU A 219 9.45 -15.67 -7.38
C GLU A 219 9.36 -14.15 -7.24
N PRO A 220 9.70 -13.36 -8.29
CA PRO A 220 9.70 -11.90 -8.21
C PRO A 220 8.35 -11.30 -7.80
N GLY A 221 7.22 -11.95 -8.14
CA GLY A 221 5.88 -11.55 -7.73
C GLY A 221 5.67 -11.49 -6.22
N LYS A 222 6.46 -12.22 -5.43
CA LYS A 222 6.40 -12.26 -3.97
C LYS A 222 7.33 -11.26 -3.29
N VAL A 223 8.35 -10.75 -3.99
CA VAL A 223 9.46 -9.98 -3.39
C VAL A 223 9.20 -8.48 -3.56
N PHE A 224 8.60 -7.89 -2.54
CA PHE A 224 8.37 -6.44 -2.42
C PHE A 224 8.15 -6.06 -0.94
N PRO A 225 8.43 -4.81 -0.56
CA PRO A 225 8.45 -4.41 0.86
C PRO A 225 7.16 -4.70 1.62
N HIS A 226 6.01 -4.52 0.98
CA HIS A 226 4.74 -4.77 1.64
C HIS A 226 4.54 -6.25 1.99
N ASN A 227 5.13 -7.17 1.22
CA ASN A 227 5.05 -8.61 1.50
C ASN A 227 5.93 -9.02 2.70
N LEU A 228 7.03 -8.30 2.98
CA LEU A 228 7.79 -8.46 4.23
C LEU A 228 6.93 -8.05 5.45
N ARG A 229 6.19 -6.95 5.33
CA ARG A 229 5.24 -6.53 6.37
C ARG A 229 4.09 -7.54 6.53
N HIS A 230 3.62 -8.16 5.44
CA HIS A 230 2.65 -9.25 5.50
C HIS A 230 3.22 -10.47 6.25
N LEU A 231 4.48 -10.83 5.99
CA LEU A 231 5.14 -11.92 6.70
C LEU A 231 5.22 -11.62 8.21
N PHE A 232 5.66 -10.41 8.61
CA PHE A 232 5.62 -9.97 10.01
C PHE A 232 4.23 -10.16 10.62
N ALA A 233 3.21 -9.63 9.96
CA ALA A 233 1.85 -9.63 10.49
C ALA A 233 1.29 -11.04 10.69
N ARG A 234 1.53 -11.93 9.72
CA ARG A 234 1.11 -13.35 9.83
C ARG A 234 1.88 -14.10 10.90
N THR A 235 3.18 -13.86 11.00
CA THR A 235 4.02 -14.48 12.04
C THR A 235 3.58 -14.03 13.41
N TYR A 236 3.36 -12.73 13.62
CA TYR A 236 2.85 -12.18 14.87
C TYR A 236 1.48 -12.76 15.22
N TYR A 237 0.54 -12.76 14.28
CA TYR A 237 -0.80 -13.29 14.52
C TYR A 237 -0.80 -14.81 14.79
N ALA A 238 0.11 -15.56 14.15
CA ALA A 238 0.25 -16.98 14.43
C ALA A 238 0.67 -17.27 15.89
N LEU A 239 1.50 -16.39 16.46
CA LEU A 239 2.00 -16.50 17.83
C LEU A 239 0.99 -16.00 18.86
N GLU A 240 0.49 -14.79 18.69
CA GLU A 240 -0.24 -14.05 19.73
C GLU A 240 -1.77 -14.16 19.59
N LYS A 241 -2.28 -14.45 18.37
CA LYS A 241 -3.73 -14.50 18.04
C LYS A 241 -4.51 -13.21 18.37
N ASP A 242 -3.81 -12.11 18.67
CA ASP A 242 -4.40 -10.81 19.00
C ASP A 242 -4.38 -9.88 17.78
N LEU A 243 -5.54 -9.74 17.15
CA LEU A 243 -5.71 -8.89 15.97
C LEU A 243 -5.71 -7.40 16.30
N SER A 244 -6.21 -7.03 17.47
CA SER A 244 -6.27 -5.63 17.90
C SER A 244 -4.87 -5.10 18.14
N ARG A 245 -4.08 -5.82 18.92
CA ARG A 245 -2.69 -5.48 19.19
C ARG A 245 -1.83 -5.46 17.92
N LEU A 246 -2.08 -6.39 16.99
CA LEU A 246 -1.43 -6.37 15.68
C LEU A 246 -1.80 -5.10 14.88
N ALA A 247 -3.07 -4.67 14.92
CA ALA A 247 -3.50 -3.44 14.26
C ALA A 247 -2.77 -2.21 14.81
N ASP A 248 -2.63 -2.12 16.14
CA ASP A 248 -1.88 -1.05 16.81
C ASP A 248 -0.42 -1.04 16.41
N LEU A 249 0.26 -2.20 16.46
CA LEU A 249 1.66 -2.35 16.04
C LEU A 249 1.87 -1.95 14.58
N LEU A 250 0.91 -2.24 13.71
CA LEU A 250 0.97 -1.85 12.31
C LEU A 250 0.54 -0.39 12.07
N GLY A 251 -0.05 0.28 13.04
CA GLY A 251 -0.60 1.63 12.88
C GLY A 251 -1.76 1.66 11.89
N HIS A 252 -2.68 0.71 12.01
CA HIS A 252 -3.93 0.69 11.25
C HIS A 252 -5.03 1.39 12.03
N SER A 253 -5.62 2.43 11.45
CA SER A 253 -6.75 3.14 12.05
C SER A 253 -8.06 2.31 12.04
N ASN A 254 -8.09 1.23 11.26
CA ASN A 254 -9.23 0.33 11.17
C ASN A 254 -8.76 -1.13 11.23
N VAL A 255 -9.19 -1.86 12.25
CA VAL A 255 -8.87 -3.28 12.45
C VAL A 255 -9.28 -4.15 11.25
N SER A 256 -10.33 -3.75 10.51
CA SER A 256 -10.71 -4.45 9.27
C SER A 256 -9.59 -4.52 8.23
N THR A 257 -8.65 -3.57 8.24
CA THR A 257 -7.47 -3.59 7.37
C THR A 257 -6.50 -4.70 7.78
N THR A 258 -6.49 -5.06 9.06
CA THR A 258 -5.61 -6.10 9.61
C THR A 258 -6.17 -7.50 9.38
N ARG A 259 -7.48 -7.65 9.14
CA ARG A 259 -8.12 -8.95 8.87
C ARG A 259 -7.53 -9.70 7.67
N ILE A 260 -6.91 -8.99 6.72
CA ILE A 260 -6.24 -9.64 5.58
C ILE A 260 -5.10 -10.56 6.02
N TYR A 261 -4.52 -10.35 7.20
CA TYR A 261 -3.43 -11.17 7.75
C TYR A 261 -3.92 -12.40 8.52
N THR A 262 -5.22 -12.44 8.84
CA THR A 262 -5.88 -13.59 9.49
C THR A 262 -6.56 -14.52 8.49
N MET A 263 -6.53 -14.16 7.20
CA MET A 263 -7.12 -14.99 6.16
C MET A 263 -6.30 -16.26 6.00
N GLU A 264 -6.92 -17.38 6.34
CA GLU A 264 -6.35 -18.70 6.16
C GLU A 264 -6.67 -19.22 4.76
N SER A 265 -5.94 -20.26 4.31
CA SER A 265 -6.26 -20.92 3.07
C SER A 265 -7.60 -21.66 3.19
N GLY A 266 -8.31 -21.85 2.07
CA GLY A 266 -9.56 -22.62 2.06
C GLY A 266 -9.39 -24.05 2.63
N LEU A 267 -8.19 -24.64 2.47
CA LEU A 267 -7.84 -25.94 3.06
C LEU A 267 -7.81 -25.91 4.60
N MET A 268 -7.34 -24.82 5.20
CA MET A 268 -7.34 -24.66 6.66
C MET A 268 -8.77 -24.58 7.19
N HIS A 269 -9.62 -23.77 6.54
CA HIS A 269 -11.04 -23.69 6.89
C HIS A 269 -11.76 -25.04 6.77
N SER A 270 -11.49 -25.79 5.68
CA SER A 270 -12.04 -27.13 5.50
C SER A 270 -11.64 -28.08 6.62
N ARG A 271 -10.35 -28.07 7.02
CA ARG A 271 -9.87 -28.86 8.15
C ARG A 271 -10.52 -28.45 9.49
N GLN A 272 -10.69 -27.15 9.69
CA GLN A 272 -11.37 -26.64 10.91
C GLN A 272 -12.82 -27.11 10.96
N LEU A 273 -13.56 -27.01 9.85
CA LEU A 273 -14.93 -27.49 9.74
C LEU A 273 -15.02 -29.01 10.00
N SER A 274 -14.11 -29.80 9.43
CA SER A 274 -14.04 -31.25 9.66
C SER A 274 -13.81 -31.60 11.15
N ARG A 275 -13.03 -30.78 11.86
CA ARG A 275 -12.75 -30.98 13.29
C ARG A 275 -13.95 -30.64 14.21
N MET A 276 -14.95 -29.91 13.69
CA MET A 276 -16.16 -29.60 14.48
C MET A 276 -17.02 -30.85 14.75
N GLY A 277 -16.87 -31.91 13.96
CA GLY A 277 -17.55 -33.19 14.21
C GLY A 277 -19.08 -33.11 14.14
N LEU A 278 -19.65 -32.12 13.40
CA LEU A 278 -21.10 -31.91 13.36
C LEU A 278 -21.82 -32.78 12.31
N VAL A 279 -21.08 -33.60 11.57
CA VAL A 279 -21.67 -34.55 10.61
C VAL A 279 -21.69 -35.94 11.24
N PHE A 280 -22.87 -36.44 11.51
CA PHE A 280 -23.11 -37.78 12.01
C PHE A 280 -23.46 -38.66 10.81
N THR A 281 -22.51 -39.53 10.36
CA THR A 281 -22.82 -40.60 9.40
C THR A 281 -23.59 -41.69 10.13
N ARG A 282 -24.82 -41.98 9.68
CA ARG A 282 -25.54 -43.19 10.12
C ARG A 282 -24.69 -44.41 9.71
N THR A 283 -24.12 -45.08 10.69
CA THR A 283 -23.62 -46.47 10.54
C THR A 283 -24.78 -47.41 10.33
#